data_73786bacfb0c77c074764635489c9200
#
_entry.id   73786bacfb0c77c074764635489c9200
#
_cell.length_a   1.000
_cell.length_b   1.000
_cell.length_c   1.000
_cell.angle_alpha   90.00
_cell.angle_beta   90.00
_cell.angle_gamma   90.00
#
_symmetry.space_group_name_H-M   'P 1'
#
loop_
_entity.id
_entity.type
_entity.pdbx_description
1 polymer ?
#
loop_
_entity_poly.entity_id
_entity_poly.type
_entity_poly.pdbx_seq_one_letter_code
_entity_poly.pdbx_strand_id
1 'polypeptide(L)'
;MKIVMPSSTFKKFLAGLSFLFLLSFSLTAQESDPANGKKLFNTNCAACHKLDKKLIGPPLGGVADRRSNEWLQAWIKDNNALRATGDQDAIDIFEEYNGMPMTPYPQLSEQDINDILAYTSGETAEAK
;
A
#
# COMPACT_ATOMS: atom_id res chain seq x y z
N MET A 1 -51.83 28.37 -21.81
CA MET A 1 -52.24 27.31 -20.88
C MET A 1 -51.19 27.26 -19.77
N LYS A 2 -51.45 27.85 -18.57
CA LYS A 2 -50.50 27.89 -17.44
C LYS A 2 -50.73 26.63 -16.61
N ILE A 3 -49.76 25.73 -16.55
CA ILE A 3 -49.79 24.58 -15.66
C ILE A 3 -49.33 25.07 -14.29
N VAL A 4 -50.26 25.25 -13.37
CA VAL A 4 -49.95 25.53 -11.97
C VAL A 4 -49.75 24.19 -11.27
N MET A 5 -48.50 23.83 -10.96
CA MET A 5 -48.20 22.68 -10.11
C MET A 5 -48.51 23.00 -8.63
N PRO A 6 -49.19 22.11 -7.89
CA PRO A 6 -49.51 22.35 -6.51
C PRO A 6 -48.21 22.27 -5.66
N SER A 7 -48.00 23.30 -4.86
CA SER A 7 -46.86 23.57 -3.97
C SER A 7 -46.49 22.38 -3.03
N SER A 8 -47.41 21.48 -2.79
CA SER A 8 -47.26 20.32 -1.90
C SER A 8 -46.35 19.22 -2.45
N THR A 9 -46.31 19.02 -3.79
CA THR A 9 -45.50 18.02 -4.45
C THR A 9 -44.02 18.43 -4.54
N PHE A 10 -43.76 19.73 -4.61
CA PHE A 10 -42.39 20.27 -4.67
C PHE A 10 -41.63 20.11 -3.33
N LYS A 11 -42.32 20.23 -2.20
CA LYS A 11 -41.72 20.03 -0.85
C LYS A 11 -41.34 18.56 -0.60
N LYS A 12 -42.10 17.62 -1.14
CA LYS A 12 -41.79 16.18 -1.00
C LYS A 12 -40.63 15.74 -1.90
N PHE A 13 -40.41 16.40 -3.03
CA PHE A 13 -39.27 16.15 -3.90
C PHE A 13 -37.95 16.67 -3.32
N LEU A 14 -37.97 17.84 -2.66
CA LEU A 14 -36.78 18.37 -1.97
C LEU A 14 -36.38 17.53 -0.76
N ALA A 15 -37.34 16.97 -0.01
CA ALA A 15 -37.04 16.12 1.14
C ALA A 15 -36.43 14.77 0.75
N GLY A 16 -36.82 14.23 -0.42
CA GLY A 16 -36.25 12.98 -0.96
C GLY A 16 -34.81 13.14 -1.46
N LEU A 17 -34.48 14.29 -2.02
CA LEU A 17 -33.13 14.55 -2.58
C LEU A 17 -32.09 14.84 -1.47
N SER A 18 -32.54 15.35 -0.30
CA SER A 18 -31.65 15.64 0.82
C SER A 18 -31.22 14.37 1.59
N PHE A 19 -32.01 13.29 1.52
CA PHE A 19 -31.68 12.03 2.20
C PHE A 19 -30.67 11.17 1.42
N LEU A 20 -30.55 11.41 0.10
CA LEU A 20 -29.63 10.67 -0.77
C LEU A 20 -28.17 11.16 -0.65
N PHE A 21 -27.94 12.34 -0.06
CA PHE A 21 -26.61 12.96 0.02
C PHE A 21 -25.84 12.62 1.31
N LEU A 22 -26.45 11.86 2.24
CA LEU A 22 -25.84 11.50 3.53
C LEU A 22 -25.14 10.13 3.55
N LEU A 23 -25.11 9.42 2.42
CA LEU A 23 -24.21 8.27 2.26
C LEU A 23 -22.84 8.76 1.79
N SER A 24 -22.21 9.65 2.57
CA SER A 24 -20.79 9.86 2.47
C SER A 24 -20.11 8.56 2.88
N PHE A 25 -19.72 7.77 1.90
CA PHE A 25 -18.80 6.64 2.08
C PHE A 25 -17.51 7.23 2.66
N SER A 26 -17.35 7.13 3.97
CA SER A 26 -16.04 7.32 4.57
C SER A 26 -15.16 6.18 4.10
N LEU A 27 -14.41 6.40 3.01
CA LEU A 27 -13.26 5.57 2.66
C LEU A 27 -12.25 5.79 3.79
N THR A 28 -12.29 4.97 4.83
CA THR A 28 -11.21 4.90 5.80
C THR A 28 -10.03 4.26 5.05
N ALA A 29 -9.10 5.09 4.57
CA ALA A 29 -7.77 4.60 4.25
C ALA A 29 -7.25 3.93 5.52
N GLN A 30 -6.97 2.64 5.45
CA GLN A 30 -6.44 1.90 6.60
C GLN A 30 -5.03 2.43 6.86
N GLU A 31 -4.86 3.06 8.02
CA GLU A 31 -3.58 3.65 8.41
C GLU A 31 -2.57 2.55 8.68
N SER A 32 -1.33 2.74 8.22
CA SER A 32 -0.25 1.76 8.40
C SER A 32 0.18 1.70 9.87
N ASP A 33 0.52 0.50 10.36
CA ASP A 33 1.04 0.26 11.71
C ASP A 33 2.54 -0.09 11.66
N PRO A 34 3.44 0.87 11.89
CA PRO A 34 4.87 0.62 11.88
C PRO A 34 5.35 -0.31 13.00
N ALA A 35 4.59 -0.48 14.09
CA ALA A 35 4.92 -1.44 15.13
C ALA A 35 4.66 -2.88 14.68
N ASN A 36 3.56 -3.11 13.97
CA ASN A 36 3.32 -4.38 13.27
C ASN A 36 4.36 -4.60 12.17
N GLY A 37 4.65 -3.56 11.38
CA GLY A 37 5.67 -3.58 10.34
C GLY A 37 7.03 -4.01 10.84
N LYS A 38 7.46 -3.52 12.00
CA LYS A 38 8.70 -3.95 12.66
C LYS A 38 8.72 -5.44 12.98
N LYS A 39 7.62 -5.98 13.48
CA LYS A 39 7.51 -7.42 13.79
C LYS A 39 7.62 -8.25 12.51
N LEU A 40 6.88 -7.87 11.47
CA LEU A 40 6.88 -8.54 10.18
C LEU A 40 8.25 -8.45 9.50
N PHE A 41 8.91 -7.28 9.55
CA PHE A 41 10.27 -7.09 9.05
C PHE A 41 11.26 -8.02 9.75
N ASN A 42 11.24 -8.07 11.06
CA ASN A 42 12.14 -8.93 11.83
C ASN A 42 11.94 -10.42 11.53
N THR A 43 10.70 -10.83 11.28
CA THR A 43 10.37 -12.23 11.01
C THR A 43 10.73 -12.63 9.56
N ASN A 44 10.49 -11.76 8.59
CA ASN A 44 10.52 -12.13 7.18
C ASN A 44 11.71 -11.52 6.41
N CYS A 45 12.22 -10.37 6.82
CA CYS A 45 13.14 -9.56 6.02
C CYS A 45 14.55 -9.46 6.64
N ALA A 46 14.65 -9.41 7.97
CA ALA A 46 15.88 -9.04 8.68
C ALA A 46 17.03 -10.05 8.52
N ALA A 47 16.74 -11.29 8.10
CA ALA A 47 17.77 -12.29 7.80
C ALA A 47 18.63 -11.89 6.59
N CYS A 48 18.03 -11.20 5.60
CA CYS A 48 18.69 -10.82 4.34
C CYS A 48 18.86 -9.32 4.17
N HIS A 49 18.11 -8.50 4.91
CA HIS A 49 18.11 -7.04 4.77
C HIS A 49 18.41 -6.32 6.09
N LYS A 50 19.07 -5.15 5.97
CA LYS A 50 19.17 -4.15 7.03
C LYS A 50 18.53 -2.86 6.56
N LEU A 51 18.28 -1.93 7.47
CA LEU A 51 17.72 -0.62 7.10
C LEU A 51 18.81 0.31 6.53
N ASP A 52 20.00 0.26 7.08
CA ASP A 52 21.08 1.23 6.89
C ASP A 52 22.22 0.74 5.98
N LYS A 53 22.32 -0.55 5.72
CA LYS A 53 23.44 -1.13 4.96
C LYS A 53 23.07 -2.38 4.17
N LYS A 54 23.85 -2.65 3.14
CA LYS A 54 23.78 -3.91 2.39
C LYS A 54 24.11 -5.10 3.29
N LEU A 55 23.35 -6.15 3.19
CA LEU A 55 23.64 -7.47 3.76
C LEU A 55 23.66 -8.49 2.60
N ILE A 56 22.75 -9.43 2.55
CA ILE A 56 22.53 -10.29 1.38
C ILE A 56 21.79 -9.48 0.31
N GLY A 57 20.73 -8.81 0.71
CA GLY A 57 19.96 -7.89 -0.13
C GLY A 57 20.29 -6.40 0.14
N PRO A 58 19.62 -5.47 -0.57
CA PRO A 58 19.78 -4.04 -0.40
C PRO A 58 19.33 -3.54 0.97
N PRO A 59 19.81 -2.34 1.40
CA PRO A 59 19.25 -1.64 2.54
C PRO A 59 17.83 -1.19 2.24
N LEU A 60 16.92 -1.38 3.20
CA LEU A 60 15.49 -1.10 3.03
C LEU A 60 15.03 0.22 3.68
N GLY A 61 15.89 0.93 4.40
CA GLY A 61 15.55 2.26 4.91
C GLY A 61 15.16 3.20 3.77
N GLY A 62 13.99 3.83 3.85
CA GLY A 62 13.47 4.74 2.82
C GLY A 62 13.20 4.07 1.47
N VAL A 63 12.94 2.77 1.42
CA VAL A 63 12.69 2.06 0.15
C VAL A 63 11.44 2.58 -0.56
N ALA A 64 10.44 3.04 0.19
CA ALA A 64 9.22 3.64 -0.36
C ALA A 64 9.45 4.98 -1.10
N ASP A 65 10.58 5.66 -0.85
CA ASP A 65 10.97 6.86 -1.58
C ASP A 65 11.63 6.53 -2.94
N ARG A 66 12.08 5.29 -3.11
CA ARG A 66 12.82 4.84 -4.29
C ARG A 66 11.99 4.01 -5.27
N ARG A 67 10.87 3.45 -4.80
CA ARG A 67 9.96 2.60 -5.59
C ARG A 67 8.52 2.88 -5.21
N SER A 68 7.61 2.78 -6.17
CA SER A 68 6.18 2.95 -5.89
C SER A 68 5.64 1.83 -4.99
N ASN A 69 4.56 2.12 -4.29
CA ASN A 69 3.90 1.12 -3.43
C ASN A 69 3.45 -0.10 -4.24
N GLU A 70 2.85 0.11 -5.42
CA GLU A 70 2.37 -0.95 -6.31
C GLU A 70 3.51 -1.88 -6.74
N TRP A 71 4.65 -1.29 -7.08
CA TRP A 71 5.84 -2.07 -7.46
C TRP A 71 6.35 -2.89 -6.27
N LEU A 72 6.44 -2.29 -5.08
CA LEU A 72 6.88 -2.97 -3.86
C LEU A 72 5.93 -4.09 -3.45
N GLN A 73 4.62 -3.89 -3.58
CA GLN A 73 3.61 -4.92 -3.35
C GLN A 73 3.83 -6.13 -4.29
N ALA A 74 4.01 -5.86 -5.58
CA ALA A 74 4.23 -6.91 -6.57
C ALA A 74 5.57 -7.64 -6.33
N TRP A 75 6.64 -6.89 -6.08
CA TRP A 75 7.98 -7.42 -5.82
C TRP A 75 8.03 -8.33 -4.58
N ILE A 76 7.45 -7.89 -3.46
CA ILE A 76 7.47 -8.64 -2.21
C ILE A 76 6.62 -9.90 -2.31
N LYS A 77 5.46 -9.82 -2.96
CA LYS A 77 4.56 -10.97 -3.14
C LYS A 77 5.13 -12.02 -4.09
N ASP A 78 5.63 -11.60 -5.24
CA ASP A 78 6.23 -12.51 -6.23
C ASP A 78 7.18 -11.77 -7.19
N ASN A 79 8.43 -11.60 -6.77
CA ASN A 79 9.44 -10.96 -7.60
C ASN A 79 9.78 -11.75 -8.89
N ASN A 80 9.57 -13.06 -8.91
CA ASN A 80 9.79 -13.85 -10.12
C ASN A 80 8.72 -13.53 -11.18
N ALA A 81 7.45 -13.45 -10.76
CA ALA A 81 6.37 -13.05 -11.66
C ALA A 81 6.58 -11.62 -12.18
N LEU A 82 6.98 -10.68 -11.32
CA LEU A 82 7.25 -9.31 -11.74
C LEU A 82 8.38 -9.24 -12.78
N ARG A 83 9.50 -9.95 -12.57
CA ARG A 83 10.59 -10.04 -13.57
C ARG A 83 10.14 -10.66 -14.88
N ALA A 84 9.27 -11.68 -14.81
CA ALA A 84 8.75 -12.35 -16.00
C ALA A 84 7.86 -11.43 -16.87
N THR A 85 7.36 -10.33 -16.35
CA THR A 85 6.66 -9.31 -17.16
C THR A 85 7.60 -8.47 -18.04
N GLY A 86 8.91 -8.54 -17.80
CA GLY A 86 9.90 -7.67 -18.44
C GLY A 86 10.09 -6.34 -17.73
N ASP A 87 9.64 -6.21 -16.48
CA ASP A 87 9.88 -5.01 -15.68
C ASP A 87 11.38 -4.78 -15.49
N GLN A 88 11.86 -3.64 -16.00
CA GLN A 88 13.30 -3.37 -16.06
C GLN A 88 13.91 -3.16 -14.67
N ASP A 89 13.22 -2.48 -13.77
CA ASP A 89 13.68 -2.27 -12.39
C ASP A 89 13.82 -3.60 -11.64
N ALA A 90 12.91 -4.55 -11.90
CA ALA A 90 12.95 -5.87 -11.30
C ALA A 90 14.10 -6.73 -11.86
N ILE A 91 14.41 -6.58 -13.14
CA ILE A 91 15.53 -7.25 -13.79
C ILE A 91 16.84 -6.67 -13.27
N ASP A 92 16.98 -5.34 -13.26
CA ASP A 92 18.21 -4.66 -12.88
C ASP A 92 18.60 -4.95 -11.43
N ILE A 93 17.66 -4.91 -10.48
CA ILE A 93 17.96 -5.24 -9.08
C ILE A 93 18.36 -6.71 -8.90
N PHE A 94 17.76 -7.62 -9.65
CA PHE A 94 18.13 -9.02 -9.61
C PHE A 94 19.56 -9.24 -10.13
N GLU A 95 19.94 -8.58 -11.22
CA GLU A 95 21.28 -8.65 -11.79
C GLU A 95 22.32 -7.98 -10.90
N GLU A 96 22.01 -6.82 -10.31
CA GLU A 96 22.87 -6.11 -9.35
C GLU A 96 23.27 -6.99 -8.16
N TYR A 97 22.37 -7.89 -7.76
CA TYR A 97 22.60 -8.87 -6.68
C TYR A 97 23.01 -10.25 -7.19
N ASN A 98 23.66 -10.31 -8.38
CA ASN A 98 24.22 -11.51 -9.00
C ASN A 98 23.21 -12.64 -9.21
N GLY A 99 21.96 -12.30 -9.50
CA GLY A 99 20.91 -13.29 -9.71
C GLY A 99 20.46 -13.99 -8.41
N MET A 100 20.76 -13.41 -7.25
CA MET A 100 20.32 -13.95 -5.96
C MET A 100 18.80 -13.78 -5.83
N PRO A 101 18.01 -14.86 -5.77
CA PRO A 101 16.57 -14.75 -5.65
C PRO A 101 16.16 -14.28 -4.25
N MET A 102 15.27 -13.30 -4.18
CA MET A 102 14.55 -12.96 -2.96
C MET A 102 13.40 -13.96 -2.75
N THR A 103 13.19 -14.41 -1.52
CA THR A 103 12.04 -15.24 -1.17
C THR A 103 10.74 -14.49 -1.41
N PRO A 104 9.78 -15.02 -2.20
CA PRO A 104 8.47 -14.41 -2.34
C PRO A 104 7.60 -14.62 -1.10
N TYR A 105 6.75 -13.66 -0.80
CA TYR A 105 5.85 -13.66 0.36
C TYR A 105 4.38 -13.46 -0.06
N PRO A 106 3.77 -14.39 -0.81
CA PRO A 106 2.40 -14.26 -1.30
C PRO A 106 1.34 -14.24 -0.18
N GLN A 107 1.70 -14.72 1.01
CA GLN A 107 0.83 -14.73 2.19
C GLN A 107 0.70 -13.38 2.89
N LEU A 108 1.61 -12.42 2.64
CA LEU A 108 1.49 -11.08 3.21
C LEU A 108 0.35 -10.32 2.53
N SER A 109 -0.55 -9.77 3.33
CA SER A 109 -1.59 -8.87 2.82
C SER A 109 -0.99 -7.54 2.34
N GLU A 110 -1.75 -6.76 1.59
CA GLU A 110 -1.34 -5.40 1.21
C GLU A 110 -1.10 -4.53 2.44
N GLN A 111 -1.90 -4.71 3.50
CA GLN A 111 -1.74 -3.99 4.75
C GLN A 111 -0.44 -4.40 5.47
N ASP A 112 -0.11 -5.69 5.53
CA ASP A 112 1.15 -6.15 6.13
C ASP A 112 2.36 -5.53 5.43
N ILE A 113 2.31 -5.44 4.11
CA ILE A 113 3.38 -4.79 3.33
C ILE A 113 3.42 -3.29 3.60
N ASN A 114 2.28 -2.60 3.64
CA ASN A 114 2.21 -1.19 3.99
C ASN A 114 2.77 -0.91 5.39
N ASP A 115 2.48 -1.77 6.36
CA ASP A 115 3.03 -1.69 7.71
C ASP A 115 4.56 -1.83 7.71
N ILE A 116 5.09 -2.80 6.94
CA ILE A 116 6.55 -2.97 6.75
C ILE A 116 7.15 -1.71 6.11
N LEU A 117 6.53 -1.15 5.09
CA LEU A 117 7.01 0.05 4.41
C LEU A 117 7.01 1.28 5.33
N ALA A 118 5.98 1.44 6.16
CA ALA A 118 5.93 2.48 7.19
C ALA A 118 7.10 2.34 8.18
N TYR A 119 7.36 1.13 8.65
CA TYR A 119 8.52 0.87 9.52
C TYR A 119 9.85 1.19 8.83
N THR A 120 10.04 0.79 7.57
CA THR A 120 11.29 1.04 6.83
C THR A 120 11.49 2.51 6.46
N SER A 121 10.41 3.30 6.40
CA SER A 121 10.46 4.75 6.23
C SER A 121 10.83 5.52 7.51
N GLY A 122 10.99 4.82 8.63
CA GLY A 122 11.30 5.43 9.92
C GLY A 122 10.09 6.00 10.65
N GLU A 123 8.88 5.67 10.21
CA GLU A 123 7.69 6.02 10.95
C GLU A 123 7.68 5.30 12.31
N THR A 124 7.29 6.01 13.35
CA THR A 124 7.12 5.45 14.68
C THR A 124 5.65 5.51 15.08
N ALA A 125 5.21 4.56 15.90
CA ALA A 125 3.85 4.56 16.42
C ALA A 125 3.50 5.83 17.23
N GLU A 126 4.50 6.63 17.59
CA GLU A 126 4.36 7.88 18.36
C GLU A 126 4.16 9.11 17.45
N ALA A 127 4.29 8.96 16.12
CA ALA A 127 4.13 10.05 15.15
C ALA A 127 2.65 10.29 14.75
N LYS A 128 1.70 9.73 15.51
CA LYS A 128 0.23 9.87 15.29
C LYS A 128 -0.39 10.82 16.29
#